data_c7b73213903e4ec2e00f48057ae14d1c
#
_entry.id   c7b73213903e4ec2e00f48057ae14d1c
#
_cell.length_a   1.000
_cell.length_b   1.000
_cell.length_c   1.000
_cell.angle_alpha   90.00
_cell.angle_beta   90.00
_cell.angle_gamma   90.00
#
_symmetry.space_group_name_H-M   'P 1'
#
loop_
_entity.id
_entity.type
_entity.pdbx_description
1 polymer ?
#
loop_
_entity_poly.entity_id
_entity_poly.type
_entity_poly.pdbx_seq_one_letter_code
_entity_poly.pdbx_strand_id
1 'polypeptide(L)'
;MITAASYGGLWQAPFFVTEEPLRILICEDDEKLAALVEETLDSDGRFTVVARAASGEEAVRLAEEHTPDVVLMDIGLPGVDGIDATRAIHARDVGQHVVIYTGSDEYGDVARADAAGAAGFLHKDALTSPDLPEAIHVLHTNYRHQLPDPE
;
A
#
# COMPACT_ATOMS: atom_id res chain seq x y z
N MET A 1 5.31 1.88 25.80
CA MET A 1 4.78 2.66 25.77
C MET A 1 4.39 3.23 26.59
N ILE A 2 3.94 4.06 27.34
CA ILE A 2 3.45 4.68 28.22
C ILE A 2 2.40 4.66 28.65
N THR A 3 1.87 4.59 29.29
CA THR A 3 0.92 5.07 29.56
C THR A 3 0.52 5.77 30.32
N ALA A 4 -0.21 5.62 30.74
CA ALA A 4 -0.67 6.55 31.12
C ALA A 4 -0.89 6.70 32.08
N ALA A 5 -0.84 6.35 32.74
CA ALA A 5 -0.90 6.82 33.32
C ALA A 5 -0.44 7.30 33.81
N SER A 6 -0.47 7.47 33.93
CA SER A 6 -0.09 8.25 34.03
C SER A 6 -0.27 9.20 34.15
N TYR A 7 -0.73 9.37 34.39
CA TYR A 7 -0.99 10.45 34.36
C TYR A 7 -1.88 10.76 34.87
N GLY A 8 -2.28 10.35 35.72
CA GLY A 8 -2.82 10.79 35.74
C GLY A 8 -3.36 11.02 35.89
N GLY A 9 -3.37 10.73 36.11
CA GLY A 9 -3.69 10.89 35.45
C GLY A 9 -4.03 10.96 35.19
N LEU A 10 -3.96 10.80 35.23
CA LEU A 10 -3.95 10.87 34.36
C LEU A 10 -3.81 10.85 33.72
N TRP A 11 -3.51 10.55 33.50
CA TRP A 11 -3.08 10.52 32.51
C TRP A 11 -2.98 9.97 32.18
N GLN A 12 -2.82 9.46 31.76
CA GLN A 12 -2.53 9.04 31.05
C GLN A 12 -2.20 8.87 30.54
N ALA A 13 -2.11 8.59 30.63
CA ALA A 13 -1.67 8.46 29.94
C ALA A 13 -1.27 8.49 29.47
N PRO A 14 -0.50 8.70 29.28
CA PRO A 14 -0.19 8.80 28.34
C PRO A 14 -0.36 8.31 27.69
N PHE A 15 -0.35 8.50 27.32
CA PHE A 15 -0.69 7.80 26.57
C PHE A 15 -0.07 7.56 25.45
N PHE A 16 0.02 6.64 25.10
CA PHE A 16 0.52 6.17 23.84
C PHE A 16 -0.57 5.47 23.12
N VAL A 17 -0.81 5.82 21.87
CA VAL A 17 -1.51 4.94 20.97
C VAL A 17 -0.43 4.25 20.17
N THR A 18 -0.21 2.97 20.41
CA THR A 18 0.66 2.17 19.56
C THR A 18 -0.19 1.72 18.39
N GLU A 19 0.00 2.33 17.24
CA GLU A 19 -0.69 1.88 16.03
C GLU A 19 0.01 0.64 15.50
N GLU A 20 -0.77 -0.33 15.09
CA GLU A 20 -0.22 -1.50 14.44
C GLU A 20 0.33 -1.10 13.08
N PRO A 21 1.43 -1.74 12.62
CA PRO A 21 1.97 -1.45 11.29
C PRO A 21 0.93 -1.71 10.21
N LEU A 22 0.96 -0.89 9.16
CA LEU A 22 0.14 -1.12 7.98
C LEU A 22 0.63 -2.39 7.28
N ARG A 23 -0.30 -3.26 6.94
CA ARG A 23 0.00 -4.51 6.26
C ARG A 23 0.02 -4.26 4.77
N ILE A 24 1.11 -4.63 4.11
CA ILE A 24 1.30 -4.29 2.70
C ILE A 24 1.60 -5.54 1.87
N LEU A 25 0.94 -5.64 0.71
CA LEU A 25 1.18 -6.65 -0.30
C LEU A 25 2.00 -6.02 -1.41
N ILE A 26 3.12 -6.65 -1.79
CA ILE A 26 3.97 -6.18 -2.87
C ILE A 26 3.71 -7.03 -4.11
N CYS A 27 3.35 -6.39 -5.23
CA CYS A 27 3.06 -7.07 -6.48
C CYS A 27 4.10 -6.65 -7.51
N GLU A 28 5.13 -7.47 -7.67
CA GLU A 28 6.29 -7.19 -8.51
C GLU A 28 6.88 -8.53 -8.98
N ASP A 29 7.05 -8.71 -10.29
CA ASP A 29 7.56 -9.96 -10.82
C ASP A 29 9.09 -10.05 -10.84
N ASP A 30 9.79 -8.92 -10.71
CA ASP A 30 11.25 -8.93 -10.56
C ASP A 30 11.56 -9.24 -9.10
N GLU A 31 12.07 -10.45 -8.86
CA GLU A 31 12.28 -10.92 -7.50
C GLU A 31 13.30 -10.10 -6.73
N LYS A 32 14.33 -9.61 -7.40
CA LYS A 32 15.34 -8.78 -6.74
C LYS A 32 14.77 -7.44 -6.31
N LEU A 33 13.98 -6.83 -7.18
CA LEU A 33 13.34 -5.55 -6.84
C LEU A 33 12.33 -5.75 -5.72
N ALA A 34 11.52 -6.81 -5.80
CA ALA A 34 10.55 -7.11 -4.74
C ALA A 34 11.23 -7.29 -3.39
N ALA A 35 12.37 -8.00 -3.36
CA ALA A 35 13.11 -8.22 -2.12
C ALA A 35 13.67 -6.91 -1.56
N LEU A 36 14.17 -6.03 -2.43
CA LEU A 36 14.69 -4.74 -2.01
C LEU A 36 13.58 -3.85 -1.43
N VAL A 37 12.44 -3.83 -2.10
CA VAL A 37 11.29 -3.05 -1.64
C VAL A 37 10.79 -3.59 -0.29
N GLU A 38 10.74 -4.91 -0.17
CA GLU A 38 10.34 -5.53 1.10
C GLU A 38 11.27 -5.12 2.23
N GLU A 39 12.58 -5.17 2.00
CA GLU A 39 13.55 -4.79 3.02
C GLU A 39 13.37 -3.33 3.43
N THR A 40 13.17 -2.45 2.44
CA THR A 40 12.99 -1.02 2.71
C THR A 40 11.75 -0.77 3.55
N LEU A 41 10.64 -1.44 3.21
CA LEU A 41 9.39 -1.24 3.94
C LEU A 41 9.40 -1.91 5.31
N ASP A 42 9.96 -3.12 5.42
CA ASP A 42 10.01 -3.81 6.70
C ASP A 42 10.92 -3.13 7.71
N SER A 43 11.96 -2.42 7.24
CA SER A 43 12.83 -1.68 8.16
C SER A 43 12.19 -0.40 8.66
N ASP A 44 11.08 0.02 8.07
CA ASP A 44 10.31 1.16 8.57
C ASP A 44 9.19 0.62 9.46
N GLY A 45 9.17 0.99 10.73
CA GLY A 45 8.24 0.44 11.70
C GLY A 45 6.77 0.67 11.40
N ARG A 46 6.44 1.45 10.38
CA ARG A 46 5.06 1.72 10.00
C ARG A 46 4.44 0.64 9.10
N PHE A 47 5.26 -0.29 8.57
CA PHE A 47 4.79 -1.28 7.61
C PHE A 47 5.19 -2.69 7.99
N THR A 48 4.38 -3.66 7.58
CA THR A 48 4.70 -5.09 7.64
C THR A 48 4.33 -5.68 6.29
N VAL A 49 5.30 -6.25 5.58
CA VAL A 49 5.03 -6.91 4.30
C VAL A 49 4.43 -8.29 4.59
N VAL A 50 3.20 -8.52 4.12
CA VAL A 50 2.48 -9.76 4.43
C VAL A 50 2.61 -10.80 3.32
N ALA A 51 2.89 -10.39 2.09
CA ALA A 51 3.05 -11.34 0.98
C ALA A 51 3.64 -10.62 -0.22
N ARG A 52 4.10 -11.42 -1.19
CA ARG A 52 4.57 -10.91 -2.50
C ARG A 52 3.86 -11.68 -3.60
N ALA A 53 3.37 -10.98 -4.61
CA ALA A 53 2.73 -11.53 -5.78
C ALA A 53 3.61 -11.25 -7.00
N ALA A 54 3.70 -12.22 -7.92
CA ALA A 54 4.51 -12.07 -9.12
C ALA A 54 3.66 -11.99 -10.40
N SER A 55 2.34 -12.00 -10.28
CA SER A 55 1.42 -11.87 -11.42
C SER A 55 0.16 -11.17 -10.96
N GLY A 56 -0.65 -10.68 -11.92
CA GLY A 56 -1.90 -10.03 -11.58
C GLY A 56 -2.89 -10.97 -10.92
N GLU A 57 -2.96 -12.22 -11.38
CA GLU A 57 -3.85 -13.21 -10.77
C GLU A 57 -3.45 -13.49 -9.34
N GLU A 58 -2.16 -13.63 -9.10
CA GLU A 58 -1.67 -13.86 -7.75
C GLU A 58 -1.91 -12.64 -6.85
N ALA A 59 -1.79 -11.44 -7.42
CA ALA A 59 -2.06 -10.21 -6.67
C ALA A 59 -3.50 -10.19 -6.16
N VAL A 60 -4.46 -10.52 -7.02
CA VAL A 60 -5.87 -10.55 -6.64
C VAL A 60 -6.12 -11.62 -5.58
N ARG A 61 -5.54 -12.80 -5.77
CA ARG A 61 -5.71 -13.92 -4.83
C ARG A 61 -5.14 -13.59 -3.45
N LEU A 62 -3.92 -13.04 -3.43
CA LEU A 62 -3.27 -12.73 -2.16
C LEU A 62 -3.91 -11.53 -1.47
N ALA A 63 -4.44 -10.57 -2.24
CA ALA A 63 -5.18 -9.45 -1.65
C ALA A 63 -6.45 -9.96 -0.96
N GLU A 64 -7.11 -10.95 -1.53
CA GLU A 64 -8.28 -11.54 -0.90
C GLU A 64 -7.89 -12.33 0.35
N GLU A 65 -6.82 -13.10 0.25
CA GLU A 65 -6.39 -13.98 1.33
C GLU A 65 -5.87 -13.21 2.54
N HIS A 66 -5.07 -12.17 2.31
CA HIS A 66 -4.39 -11.44 3.39
C HIS A 66 -5.09 -10.15 3.81
N THR A 67 -6.01 -9.64 3.01
CA THR A 67 -6.70 -8.37 3.26
C THR A 67 -5.73 -7.28 3.72
N PRO A 68 -4.70 -6.94 2.91
CA PRO A 68 -3.73 -5.92 3.30
C PRO A 68 -4.38 -4.53 3.36
N ASP A 69 -3.74 -3.63 4.09
CA ASP A 69 -4.16 -2.23 4.12
C ASP A 69 -3.74 -1.50 2.85
N VAL A 70 -2.58 -1.86 2.33
CA VAL A 70 -1.99 -1.23 1.14
C VAL A 70 -1.51 -2.32 0.19
N VAL A 71 -1.74 -2.12 -1.10
CA VAL A 71 -1.22 -2.99 -2.16
C VAL A 71 -0.32 -2.14 -3.05
N LEU A 72 0.95 -2.51 -3.14
CA LEU A 72 1.89 -1.83 -4.02
C LEU A 72 1.94 -2.63 -5.32
N MET A 73 1.47 -2.03 -6.42
CA MET A 73 1.13 -2.75 -7.64
C MET A 73 1.93 -2.26 -8.84
N ASP A 74 2.70 -3.14 -9.44
CA ASP A 74 3.35 -2.87 -10.73
C ASP A 74 2.28 -2.90 -11.83
N ILE A 75 2.25 -1.85 -12.64
CA ILE A 75 1.29 -1.78 -13.76
C ILE A 75 1.60 -2.86 -14.81
N GLY A 76 2.86 -3.23 -14.95
CA GLY A 76 3.32 -4.17 -16.00
C GLY A 76 3.43 -5.62 -15.56
N LEU A 77 2.62 -6.07 -14.61
CA LEU A 77 2.65 -7.47 -14.19
C LEU A 77 2.27 -8.40 -15.34
N PRO A 78 2.88 -9.60 -15.38
CA PRO A 78 2.45 -10.60 -16.36
C PRO A 78 1.06 -11.15 -16.02
N GLY A 79 0.39 -11.68 -17.04
CA GLY A 79 -0.97 -12.19 -16.90
C GLY A 79 -1.98 -11.06 -16.87
N VAL A 80 -2.81 -11.02 -15.86
CA VAL A 80 -3.71 -9.88 -15.64
C VAL A 80 -2.85 -8.68 -15.27
N ASP A 81 -2.97 -7.59 -16.01
CA ASP A 81 -2.10 -6.43 -15.75
C ASP A 81 -2.49 -5.72 -14.45
N GLY A 82 -1.60 -4.82 -13.99
CA GLY A 82 -1.78 -4.18 -12.70
C GLY A 82 -3.02 -3.30 -12.62
N ILE A 83 -3.45 -2.72 -13.73
CA ILE A 83 -4.68 -1.90 -13.76
C ILE A 83 -5.92 -2.79 -13.54
N ASP A 84 -5.98 -3.91 -14.27
CA ASP A 84 -7.12 -4.83 -14.13
C ASP A 84 -7.13 -5.48 -12.75
N ALA A 85 -5.95 -5.83 -12.22
CA ALA A 85 -5.85 -6.36 -10.86
C ALA A 85 -6.33 -5.33 -9.84
N THR A 86 -5.95 -4.06 -10.02
CA THR A 86 -6.40 -2.97 -9.14
C THR A 86 -7.92 -2.85 -9.16
N ARG A 87 -8.50 -2.90 -10.35
CA ARG A 87 -9.96 -2.80 -10.48
C ARG A 87 -10.66 -3.93 -9.73
N ALA A 88 -10.12 -5.15 -9.86
CA ALA A 88 -10.70 -6.31 -9.19
C ALA A 88 -10.58 -6.21 -7.66
N ILE A 89 -9.42 -5.77 -7.18
CA ILE A 89 -9.20 -5.63 -5.74
C ILE A 89 -10.10 -4.54 -5.17
N HIS A 90 -10.15 -3.38 -5.83
CA HIS A 90 -10.95 -2.25 -5.37
C HIS A 90 -12.44 -2.59 -5.36
N ALA A 91 -12.90 -3.36 -6.36
CA ALA A 91 -14.30 -3.74 -6.44
C ALA A 91 -14.72 -4.66 -5.27
N ARG A 92 -13.79 -5.46 -4.75
CA ARG A 92 -14.08 -6.34 -3.63
C ARG A 92 -13.98 -5.65 -2.29
N ASP A 93 -12.99 -4.76 -2.15
CA ASP A 93 -12.68 -4.17 -0.84
C ASP A 93 -12.06 -2.80 -1.06
N VAL A 94 -12.88 -1.76 -0.96
CA VAL A 94 -12.42 -0.38 -1.14
C VAL A 94 -11.47 0.05 -0.02
N GLY A 95 -11.41 -0.71 1.07
CA GLY A 95 -10.49 -0.43 2.17
C GLY A 95 -9.06 -0.84 1.89
N GLN A 96 -8.82 -1.62 0.82
CA GLN A 96 -7.47 -1.95 0.39
C GLN A 96 -7.00 -0.88 -0.58
N HIS A 97 -6.04 -0.07 -0.14
CA HIS A 97 -5.56 1.07 -0.94
C HIS A 97 -4.46 0.60 -1.87
N VAL A 98 -4.71 0.66 -3.18
CA VAL A 98 -3.74 0.22 -4.18
C VAL A 98 -2.93 1.43 -4.64
N VAL A 99 -1.61 1.35 -4.50
CA VAL A 99 -0.67 2.33 -5.03
C VAL A 99 0.00 1.69 -6.23
N ILE A 100 -0.25 2.23 -7.41
CA ILE A 100 0.29 1.70 -8.66
C ILE A 100 1.59 2.39 -8.98
N TYR A 101 2.54 1.66 -9.57
CA TYR A 101 3.76 2.27 -10.07
C TYR A 101 4.09 1.74 -11.47
N THR A 102 4.83 2.56 -12.21
CA THR A 102 5.26 2.22 -13.56
C THR A 102 6.57 2.93 -13.89
N GLY A 103 7.29 2.37 -14.86
CA GLY A 103 8.45 3.05 -15.43
C GLY A 103 8.10 4.03 -16.55
N SER A 104 6.82 4.15 -16.89
CA SER A 104 6.34 5.02 -17.95
C SER A 104 5.81 6.33 -17.39
N ASP A 105 6.00 7.42 -18.14
CA ASP A 105 5.49 8.73 -17.77
C ASP A 105 4.19 9.06 -18.52
N GLU A 106 3.50 8.07 -19.06
CA GLU A 106 2.32 8.30 -19.88
C GLU A 106 1.11 8.69 -19.02
N TYR A 107 0.50 9.80 -19.38
CA TYR A 107 -0.70 10.29 -18.68
C TYR A 107 -1.86 9.31 -18.77
N GLY A 108 -1.92 8.54 -19.84
CA GLY A 108 -2.97 7.54 -20.00
C GLY A 108 -2.98 6.51 -18.90
N ASP A 109 -1.78 6.12 -18.43
CA ASP A 109 -1.67 5.15 -17.34
C ASP A 109 -2.17 5.73 -16.02
N VAL A 110 -1.88 7.00 -15.76
CA VAL A 110 -2.37 7.66 -14.55
C VAL A 110 -3.89 7.72 -14.55
N ALA A 111 -4.49 8.11 -15.68
CA ALA A 111 -5.94 8.20 -15.80
C ALA A 111 -6.60 6.83 -15.64
N ARG A 112 -6.00 5.78 -16.23
CA ARG A 112 -6.52 4.42 -16.12
C ARG A 112 -6.42 3.91 -14.69
N ALA A 113 -5.32 4.20 -14.01
CA ALA A 113 -5.11 3.81 -12.63
C ALA A 113 -6.15 4.46 -11.72
N ASP A 114 -6.36 5.75 -11.91
CA ASP A 114 -7.35 6.49 -11.13
C ASP A 114 -8.76 5.93 -11.37
N ALA A 115 -9.11 5.67 -12.62
CA ALA A 115 -10.43 5.11 -12.98
C ALA A 115 -10.60 3.70 -12.40
N ALA A 116 -9.52 2.96 -12.18
CA ALA A 116 -9.58 1.62 -11.59
C ALA A 116 -9.71 1.66 -10.07
N GLY A 117 -9.60 2.82 -9.46
CA GLY A 117 -9.75 2.97 -8.01
C GLY A 117 -8.43 3.04 -7.26
N ALA A 118 -7.31 3.30 -7.95
CA ALA A 118 -6.03 3.41 -7.27
C ALA A 118 -6.02 4.58 -6.30
N ALA A 119 -5.38 4.38 -5.15
CA ALA A 119 -5.22 5.42 -4.14
C ALA A 119 -4.08 6.37 -4.47
N GLY A 120 -3.14 5.93 -5.30
CA GLY A 120 -2.01 6.75 -5.68
C GLY A 120 -1.22 6.13 -6.81
N PHE A 121 -0.29 6.91 -7.32
CA PHE A 121 0.52 6.52 -8.47
C PHE A 121 1.96 6.99 -8.23
N LEU A 122 2.92 6.08 -8.43
CA LEU A 122 4.33 6.39 -8.27
C LEU A 122 5.10 6.06 -9.52
N HIS A 123 6.18 6.78 -9.77
CA HIS A 123 7.15 6.38 -10.77
C HIS A 123 8.02 5.26 -10.19
N LYS A 124 8.44 4.32 -11.04
CA LYS A 124 9.23 3.16 -10.60
C LYS A 124 10.51 3.57 -9.88
N ASP A 125 11.08 4.72 -10.22
CA ASP A 125 12.29 5.21 -9.56
C ASP A 125 12.07 5.44 -8.05
N ALA A 126 10.84 5.67 -7.62
CA ALA A 126 10.53 5.86 -6.22
C ALA A 126 10.75 4.60 -5.39
N LEU A 127 10.70 3.42 -6.02
CA LEU A 127 10.84 2.15 -5.31
C LEU A 127 12.23 1.96 -4.70
N THR A 128 13.24 2.59 -5.28
CA THR A 128 14.60 2.48 -4.77
C THR A 128 15.01 3.70 -3.95
N SER A 129 14.07 4.60 -3.67
CA SER A 129 14.31 5.76 -2.84
C SER A 129 14.17 5.41 -1.37
N PRO A 130 15.04 5.94 -0.49
CA PRO A 130 14.84 5.75 0.95
C PRO A 130 13.57 6.40 1.47
N ASP A 131 12.95 7.28 0.69
CA ASP A 131 11.70 7.95 1.05
C ASP A 131 10.45 7.15 0.67
N LEU A 132 10.62 5.94 0.12
CA LEU A 132 9.48 5.13 -0.31
C LEU A 132 8.43 4.91 0.80
N PRO A 133 8.84 4.55 2.04
CA PRO A 133 7.84 4.36 3.09
C PRO A 133 7.01 5.61 3.34
N GLU A 134 7.65 6.77 3.35
CA GLU A 134 6.93 8.04 3.57
C GLU A 134 5.98 8.32 2.41
N ALA A 135 6.41 8.09 1.17
CA ALA A 135 5.57 8.34 0.00
C ALA A 135 4.30 7.48 0.04
N ILE A 136 4.44 6.20 0.38
CA ILE A 136 3.30 5.30 0.48
C ILE A 136 2.39 5.73 1.63
N HIS A 137 2.97 6.07 2.77
CA HIS A 137 2.20 6.49 3.93
C HIS A 137 1.36 7.74 3.62
N VAL A 138 1.94 8.72 2.94
CA VAL A 138 1.23 9.94 2.55
C VAL A 138 0.08 9.63 1.60
N LEU A 139 0.32 8.79 0.58
CA LEU A 139 -0.73 8.43 -0.37
C LEU A 139 -1.87 7.69 0.32
N HIS A 140 -1.56 6.78 1.23
CA HIS A 140 -2.55 6.02 1.97
C HIS A 140 -3.39 6.96 2.85
N THR A 141 -2.74 7.87 3.57
CA THR A 141 -3.43 8.79 4.47
C THR A 141 -4.31 9.75 3.71
N ASN A 142 -3.80 10.31 2.60
CA ASN A 142 -4.58 11.26 1.80
C ASN A 142 -5.81 10.60 1.19
N TYR A 143 -5.67 9.36 0.74
CA TYR A 143 -6.79 8.66 0.13
C TYR A 143 -7.90 8.43 1.16
N ARG A 144 -7.55 8.09 2.39
CA ARG A 144 -8.54 7.90 3.45
C ARG A 144 -9.34 9.17 3.70
N HIS A 145 -8.68 10.32 3.59
CA HIS A 145 -9.36 11.61 3.81
C HIS A 145 -10.27 12.00 2.66
N GLN A 146 -10.15 11.35 1.51
CA GLN A 146 -10.97 11.64 0.34
C GLN A 146 -12.20 10.76 0.24
N LEU A 147 -12.26 9.70 1.04
CA LEU A 147 -13.41 8.81 1.03
C LEU A 147 -14.56 9.44 1.82
N PRO A 148 -15.79 9.27 1.33
CA PRO A 148 -16.94 9.74 2.11
C PRO A 148 -17.06 8.93 3.39
N ASP A 149 -17.64 9.56 4.42
CA ASP A 149 -17.87 8.86 5.66
C ASP A 149 -18.84 7.71 5.44
N PRO A 150 -18.62 6.55 6.08
CA PRO A 150 -19.58 5.45 5.98
C PRO A 150 -20.88 5.84 6.67
N GLU A 151 -21.98 5.41 6.08
CA GLU A 151 -23.29 5.71 6.61
C GLU A 151 -23.93 4.55 7.29
#